data_9052a032d437318b569004ae76467d56
#
_entry.id   9052a032d437318b569004ae76467d56
#
_cell.length_a   1.000
_cell.length_b   1.000
_cell.length_c   1.000
_cell.angle_alpha   90.00
_cell.angle_beta   90.00
_cell.angle_gamma   90.00
#
_symmetry.space_group_name_H-M   'P 1'
#
loop_
_entity.id
_entity.type
_entity.pdbx_description
1 polymer ?
#
loop_
_entity_poly.entity_id
_entity_poly.type
_entity_poly.pdbx_seq_one_letter_code
_entity_poly.pdbx_strand_id
1 'polypeptide(L)'
;MANNLSALMGVILARGLMVLRSKCVMPRLVLSDFSTEMAQKGDAINFPLPGSRTVYDVTPGATSGVAEASNEQKVSLLLNHWKGANFALSDKEAGEINGSQSFIPRRVQEAFEALAQYINATVFAEYKGVYGFAGAPGTAPFGADSSELLGANKILAYANAPSENRRCVLDPIAEANALALPQFYNANQSASDSVPLQGQIGRRLGYDFFTDPQVPLHTAGTAAGFVVAQANHAIGDLQVIIGTGTGVFNVGDVFTVAGDGQTYTVTDHTATTLSYAPAAKTAFANTAAITPKGDHRVNLAFHRDSIAMAFRAPGQALKELLAEQGAQGGEVLASLTLVDEMTGVPVRLEMIRQYKQIFFEADVLFGTKVIRPELACRLAG
;
A
#
# COMPACT_ATOMS: atom_id res chain seq x y z
N MET A 1 40.19 -21.80 -16.02
CA MET A 1 39.74 -20.68 -15.16
C MET A 1 38.36 -21.02 -14.70
N ALA A 2 38.15 -21.22 -13.42
CA ALA A 2 36.82 -21.43 -12.89
C ALA A 2 36.03 -20.15 -13.08
N ASN A 3 34.91 -20.20 -13.83
CA ASN A 3 34.01 -19.07 -13.96
C ASN A 3 33.49 -18.71 -12.57
N ASN A 4 33.79 -17.52 -12.11
CA ASN A 4 33.39 -17.06 -10.79
C ASN A 4 31.87 -16.68 -10.83
N LEU A 5 31.03 -17.73 -10.78
CA LEU A 5 29.57 -17.63 -10.84
C LEU A 5 29.00 -16.77 -9.70
N SER A 6 29.69 -16.70 -8.55
CA SER A 6 29.27 -15.82 -7.45
C SER A 6 29.38 -14.33 -7.78
N ALA A 7 30.39 -13.94 -8.57
CA ALA A 7 30.51 -12.56 -9.06
C ALA A 7 29.38 -12.20 -10.03
N LEU A 8 28.95 -13.17 -10.86
CA LEU A 8 27.84 -12.98 -11.79
C LEU A 8 26.51 -12.71 -11.04
N MET A 9 26.25 -13.41 -9.94
CA MET A 9 25.06 -13.18 -9.11
C MET A 9 24.99 -11.76 -8.57
N GLY A 10 26.11 -11.23 -8.05
CA GLY A 10 26.17 -9.85 -7.55
C GLY A 10 25.85 -8.82 -8.64
N VAL A 11 26.35 -9.03 -9.85
CA VAL A 11 26.06 -8.15 -11.00
C VAL A 11 24.60 -8.23 -11.42
N ILE A 12 24.04 -9.43 -11.52
CA ILE A 12 22.62 -9.64 -11.86
C ILE A 12 21.72 -8.98 -10.83
N LEU A 13 21.98 -9.21 -9.55
CA LEU A 13 21.16 -8.69 -8.46
C LEU A 13 21.26 -7.16 -8.37
N ALA A 14 22.46 -6.59 -8.45
CA ALA A 14 22.62 -5.14 -8.43
C ALA A 14 21.86 -4.43 -9.57
N ARG A 15 21.87 -5.03 -10.76
CA ARG A 15 21.15 -4.49 -11.92
C ARG A 15 19.63 -4.71 -11.80
N GLY A 16 19.21 -5.86 -11.30
CA GLY A 16 17.79 -6.13 -11.00
C GLY A 16 17.22 -5.14 -9.99
N LEU A 17 17.97 -4.79 -8.95
CA LEU A 17 17.56 -3.77 -7.97
C LEU A 17 17.40 -2.38 -8.59
N MET A 18 18.20 -2.01 -9.60
CA MET A 18 17.98 -0.73 -10.33
C MET A 18 16.63 -0.73 -11.06
N VAL A 19 16.23 -1.84 -11.67
CA VAL A 19 14.93 -1.98 -12.32
C VAL A 19 13.81 -1.89 -11.27
N LEU A 20 13.96 -2.58 -10.15
CA LEU A 20 13.01 -2.54 -9.04
C LEU A 20 12.84 -1.11 -8.52
N ARG A 21 13.92 -0.36 -8.32
CA ARG A 21 13.87 1.05 -7.88
C ARG A 21 13.08 1.94 -8.82
N SER A 22 13.19 1.73 -10.14
CA SER A 22 12.50 2.55 -11.13
C SER A 22 11.00 2.31 -11.19
N LYS A 23 10.53 1.12 -10.79
CA LYS A 23 9.14 0.68 -10.91
C LYS A 23 8.38 0.65 -9.57
N CYS A 24 9.06 0.57 -8.44
CA CYS A 24 8.46 0.59 -7.12
C CYS A 24 8.33 2.01 -6.57
N VAL A 25 7.15 2.60 -6.66
CA VAL A 25 6.86 3.92 -6.09
C VAL A 25 6.37 3.81 -4.65
N MET A 26 5.32 3.02 -4.41
CA MET A 26 4.63 2.92 -3.12
C MET A 26 5.50 2.46 -1.94
N PRO A 27 6.40 1.47 -2.05
CA PRO A 27 7.24 1.04 -0.92
C PRO A 27 8.06 2.15 -0.28
N ARG A 28 8.47 3.16 -1.05
CA ARG A 28 9.20 4.34 -0.56
C ARG A 28 8.32 5.34 0.18
N LEU A 29 7.01 5.25 -0.03
CA LEU A 29 6.03 6.24 0.44
C LEU A 29 5.30 5.81 1.70
N VAL A 30 5.37 4.55 2.06
CA VAL A 30 4.69 3.95 3.22
C VAL A 30 5.66 3.76 4.38
N LEU A 31 5.15 3.41 5.54
CA LEU A 31 5.95 3.12 6.71
C LEU A 31 6.63 1.74 6.55
N SER A 32 7.96 1.72 6.49
CA SER A 32 8.76 0.50 6.30
C SER A 32 9.83 0.30 7.39
N ASP A 33 9.80 1.09 8.47
CA ASP A 33 10.84 1.12 9.52
C ASP A 33 10.64 0.00 10.55
N PHE A 34 10.79 -1.26 10.13
CA PHE A 34 10.68 -2.40 11.05
C PHE A 34 11.97 -3.18 11.09
N SER A 35 12.42 -3.49 12.32
CA SER A 35 13.62 -4.29 12.52
C SER A 35 13.46 -5.67 11.88
N THR A 36 14.46 -6.09 11.15
CA THR A 36 14.54 -7.37 10.43
C THR A 36 14.58 -8.60 11.36
N GLU A 37 14.59 -8.40 12.68
CA GLU A 37 14.76 -9.46 13.66
C GLU A 37 13.52 -10.30 13.93
N MET A 38 12.33 -9.87 13.50
CA MET A 38 11.10 -10.52 13.92
C MET A 38 10.33 -11.07 12.75
N ALA A 39 10.23 -12.23 12.50
CA ALA A 39 9.16 -12.87 11.76
C ALA A 39 9.58 -13.82 10.64
N GLN A 40 9.20 -15.08 10.79
CA GLN A 40 9.14 -16.08 9.73
C GLN A 40 7.83 -15.91 8.95
N LYS A 41 7.71 -16.54 7.77
CA LYS A 41 6.45 -16.51 7.00
C LYS A 41 5.30 -16.98 7.90
N GLY A 42 4.24 -16.15 7.97
CA GLY A 42 3.08 -16.41 8.83
C GLY A 42 3.15 -15.75 10.21
N ASP A 43 4.27 -15.13 10.57
CA ASP A 43 4.37 -14.39 11.82
C ASP A 43 3.70 -13.02 11.70
N ALA A 44 3.17 -12.55 12.82
CA ALA A 44 2.48 -11.27 12.92
C ALA A 44 3.36 -10.23 13.59
N ILE A 45 3.57 -9.10 12.94
CA ILE A 45 4.16 -7.91 13.55
C ILE A 45 3.02 -7.10 14.16
N ASN A 46 3.05 -6.90 15.48
CA ASN A 46 2.01 -6.18 16.18
C ASN A 46 2.38 -4.71 16.36
N PHE A 47 1.52 -3.82 15.87
CA PHE A 47 1.62 -2.38 16.04
C PHE A 47 0.74 -1.94 17.19
N PRO A 48 1.29 -1.36 18.27
CA PRO A 48 0.47 -0.70 19.26
C PRO A 48 -0.09 0.60 18.68
N LEU A 49 -1.40 0.75 18.70
CA LEU A 49 -2.06 2.01 18.38
C LEU A 49 -2.14 2.86 19.65
N PRO A 50 -1.81 4.16 19.57
CA PRO A 50 -1.97 5.04 20.71
C PRO A 50 -3.46 5.13 21.09
N GLY A 51 -3.78 4.71 22.29
CA GLY A 51 -5.14 4.85 22.85
C GLY A 51 -5.40 6.32 23.28
N SER A 52 -6.64 6.76 23.17
CA SER A 52 -7.07 8.02 23.77
C SER A 52 -7.20 7.86 25.30
N ARG A 53 -6.70 8.84 26.04
CA ARG A 53 -6.89 8.90 27.49
C ARG A 53 -7.85 10.00 27.85
N THR A 54 -8.66 9.78 28.88
CA THR A 54 -9.58 10.78 29.42
C THR A 54 -8.84 11.69 30.39
N VAL A 55 -9.15 12.98 30.34
CA VAL A 55 -8.66 13.96 31.32
C VAL A 55 -9.70 14.03 32.43
N TYR A 56 -9.27 14.00 33.68
CA TYR A 56 -10.11 14.13 34.85
C TYR A 56 -9.78 15.38 35.67
N ASP A 57 -10.79 15.90 36.39
CA ASP A 57 -10.61 17.04 37.28
C ASP A 57 -9.87 16.63 38.56
N VAL A 58 -8.79 17.32 38.88
CA VAL A 58 -8.05 17.09 40.12
C VAL A 58 -8.74 17.82 41.28
N THR A 59 -9.26 17.07 42.23
CA THR A 59 -9.87 17.63 43.45
C THR A 59 -8.86 17.57 44.56
N PRO A 60 -8.38 18.73 45.09
CA PRO A 60 -7.45 18.75 46.20
C PRO A 60 -8.03 18.10 47.48
N GLY A 61 -7.23 17.25 48.12
CA GLY A 61 -7.65 16.54 49.33
C GLY A 61 -8.28 15.17 49.12
N ALA A 62 -8.56 14.77 47.87
CA ALA A 62 -8.93 13.39 47.52
C ALA A 62 -7.68 12.53 47.39
N THR A 63 -7.85 11.21 47.62
CA THR A 63 -6.82 10.24 47.24
C THR A 63 -6.50 10.34 45.75
N SER A 64 -5.25 10.14 45.36
CA SER A 64 -4.79 10.14 43.98
C SER A 64 -5.77 9.31 43.11
N GLY A 65 -6.14 9.84 41.96
CA GLY A 65 -7.04 9.14 41.02
C GLY A 65 -6.53 7.74 40.66
N VAL A 66 -7.47 6.83 40.46
CA VAL A 66 -7.14 5.47 40.01
C VAL A 66 -6.56 5.55 38.60
N ALA A 67 -5.41 4.94 38.41
CA ALA A 67 -4.80 4.86 37.07
C ALA A 67 -5.79 4.19 36.10
N GLU A 68 -6.11 4.88 35.01
CA GLU A 68 -6.94 4.31 33.93
C GLU A 68 -6.18 3.15 33.26
N ALA A 69 -6.84 2.00 33.11
CA ALA A 69 -6.23 0.86 32.44
C ALA A 69 -5.92 1.23 30.98
N SER A 70 -4.68 1.03 30.57
CA SER A 70 -4.26 1.27 29.18
C SER A 70 -4.91 0.20 28.29
N ASN A 71 -5.90 0.59 27.51
CA ASN A 71 -6.50 -0.29 26.49
C ASN A 71 -5.79 -0.07 25.15
N GLU A 72 -4.58 -0.61 25.06
CA GLU A 72 -3.79 -0.54 23.83
C GLU A 72 -4.38 -1.48 22.76
N GLN A 73 -4.91 -0.90 21.72
CA GLN A 73 -5.30 -1.66 20.53
C GLN A 73 -4.04 -2.04 19.74
N LYS A 74 -4.00 -3.26 19.22
CA LYS A 74 -2.90 -3.77 18.41
C LYS A 74 -3.41 -4.10 17.02
N VAL A 75 -2.73 -3.60 16.00
CA VAL A 75 -2.93 -4.02 14.61
C VAL A 75 -1.83 -4.99 14.24
N SER A 76 -2.20 -6.20 13.80
CA SER A 76 -1.26 -7.22 13.38
C SER A 76 -1.06 -7.17 11.88
N LEU A 77 0.19 -7.07 11.43
CA LEU A 77 0.61 -7.18 10.05
C LEU A 77 1.21 -8.57 9.84
N LEU A 78 0.64 -9.34 8.90
CA LEU A 78 1.08 -10.68 8.58
C LEU A 78 2.03 -10.68 7.39
N LEU A 79 3.15 -11.40 7.48
CA LEU A 79 4.06 -11.65 6.35
C LEU A 79 3.55 -12.83 5.53
N ASN A 80 2.56 -12.61 4.67
CA ASN A 80 1.87 -13.64 3.90
C ASN A 80 2.22 -13.66 2.41
N HIS A 81 2.90 -12.64 1.89
CA HIS A 81 3.30 -12.55 0.50
C HIS A 81 4.75 -13.04 0.31
N TRP A 82 4.89 -14.33 0.03
CA TRP A 82 6.16 -14.88 -0.44
C TRP A 82 6.06 -15.14 -1.94
N LYS A 83 6.74 -14.33 -2.73
CA LYS A 83 6.68 -14.36 -4.20
C LYS A 83 8.06 -14.41 -4.79
N GLY A 84 8.19 -15.20 -5.84
CA GLY A 84 9.40 -15.31 -6.61
C GLY A 84 9.15 -15.11 -8.10
N ALA A 85 10.17 -14.61 -8.79
CA ALA A 85 10.23 -14.57 -10.23
C ALA A 85 11.48 -15.29 -10.69
N ASN A 86 11.33 -16.16 -11.68
CA ASN A 86 12.41 -17.01 -12.12
C ASN A 86 12.78 -16.74 -13.59
N PHE A 87 14.04 -17.05 -13.92
CA PHE A 87 14.53 -17.05 -15.28
C PHE A 87 15.66 -18.07 -15.42
N ALA A 88 15.80 -18.63 -16.62
CA ALA A 88 16.87 -19.55 -16.94
C ALA A 88 17.81 -18.94 -17.95
N LEU A 89 19.10 -19.16 -17.76
CA LEU A 89 20.15 -18.79 -18.70
C LEU A 89 20.85 -20.07 -19.19
N SER A 90 20.96 -20.22 -20.49
CA SER A 90 21.76 -21.29 -21.08
C SER A 90 23.26 -21.05 -20.82
N ASP A 91 24.08 -22.09 -20.86
CA ASP A 91 25.54 -21.98 -20.71
C ASP A 91 26.16 -20.99 -21.72
N LYS A 92 25.56 -20.86 -22.91
CA LYS A 92 25.98 -19.90 -23.93
C LYS A 92 25.71 -18.46 -23.49
N GLU A 93 24.47 -18.17 -23.04
CA GLU A 93 24.07 -16.84 -22.58
C GLU A 93 24.86 -16.41 -21.32
N ALA A 94 25.11 -17.35 -20.41
CA ALA A 94 25.94 -17.11 -19.22
C ALA A 94 27.39 -16.73 -19.60
N GLY A 95 27.92 -17.33 -20.65
CA GLY A 95 29.25 -16.98 -21.21
C GLY A 95 29.27 -15.56 -21.84
N GLU A 96 28.20 -15.17 -22.52
CA GLU A 96 28.05 -13.85 -23.14
C GLU A 96 27.93 -12.73 -22.08
N ILE A 97 27.20 -12.98 -20.98
CA ILE A 97 27.07 -12.03 -19.84
C ILE A 97 28.44 -11.78 -19.19
N ASN A 98 29.24 -12.83 -19.02
CA ASN A 98 30.57 -12.73 -18.40
C ASN A 98 31.56 -11.98 -19.29
N GLY A 99 31.35 -11.99 -20.59
CA GLY A 99 32.19 -11.28 -21.58
C GLY A 99 31.83 -9.79 -21.77
N SER A 100 30.64 -9.35 -21.37
CA SER A 100 30.18 -7.97 -21.56
C SER A 100 29.56 -7.41 -20.27
N GLN A 101 30.25 -6.43 -19.67
CA GLN A 101 29.77 -5.78 -18.43
C GLN A 101 28.44 -5.00 -18.59
N SER A 102 28.03 -4.69 -19.81
CA SER A 102 26.80 -3.94 -20.09
C SER A 102 25.59 -4.80 -20.49
N PHE A 103 25.83 -6.08 -20.84
CA PHE A 103 24.75 -6.96 -21.29
C PHE A 103 23.94 -7.50 -20.10
N ILE A 104 22.68 -7.14 -20.03
CA ILE A 104 21.71 -7.75 -19.10
C ILE A 104 20.72 -8.51 -19.96
N PRO A 105 20.54 -9.82 -19.76
CA PRO A 105 19.49 -10.53 -20.44
C PRO A 105 18.12 -9.90 -20.15
N ARG A 106 17.35 -9.69 -21.18
CA ARG A 106 16.01 -9.10 -21.06
C ARG A 106 15.13 -9.84 -20.06
N ARG A 107 15.29 -11.16 -19.98
CA ARG A 107 14.58 -12.03 -19.01
C ARG A 107 14.84 -11.65 -17.55
N VAL A 108 16.04 -11.19 -17.22
CA VAL A 108 16.39 -10.71 -15.87
C VAL A 108 15.60 -9.45 -15.56
N GLN A 109 15.58 -8.49 -16.48
CA GLN A 109 14.82 -7.25 -16.30
C GLN A 109 13.33 -7.54 -16.14
N GLU A 110 12.77 -8.41 -16.99
CA GLU A 110 11.34 -8.80 -16.94
C GLU A 110 10.98 -9.47 -15.60
N ALA A 111 11.85 -10.32 -15.05
CA ALA A 111 11.61 -10.97 -13.75
C ALA A 111 11.59 -9.96 -12.59
N PHE A 112 12.56 -9.06 -12.53
CA PHE A 112 12.60 -8.02 -11.48
C PHE A 112 11.49 -6.98 -11.65
N GLU A 113 11.11 -6.65 -12.89
CA GLU A 113 9.99 -5.76 -13.17
C GLU A 113 8.66 -6.39 -12.70
N ALA A 114 8.45 -7.69 -12.93
CA ALA A 114 7.27 -8.41 -12.46
C ALA A 114 7.18 -8.42 -10.93
N LEU A 115 8.30 -8.65 -10.23
CA LEU A 115 8.34 -8.56 -8.76
C LEU A 115 8.01 -7.15 -8.27
N ALA A 116 8.62 -6.12 -8.89
CA ALA A 116 8.39 -4.74 -8.54
C ALA A 116 6.92 -4.34 -8.72
N GLN A 117 6.32 -4.72 -9.85
CA GLN A 117 4.91 -4.48 -10.14
C GLN A 117 3.99 -5.18 -9.13
N TYR A 118 4.29 -6.43 -8.78
CA TYR A 118 3.52 -7.16 -7.79
C TYR A 118 3.57 -6.50 -6.40
N ILE A 119 4.76 -6.10 -5.93
CA ILE A 119 4.94 -5.41 -4.66
C ILE A 119 4.12 -4.11 -4.65
N ASN A 120 4.28 -3.30 -5.68
CA ASN A 120 3.61 -2.00 -5.80
C ASN A 120 2.08 -2.16 -5.82
N ALA A 121 1.57 -3.09 -6.64
CA ALA A 121 0.14 -3.40 -6.72
C ALA A 121 -0.44 -3.92 -5.40
N THR A 122 0.33 -4.70 -4.63
CA THR A 122 -0.11 -5.22 -3.33
C THR A 122 -0.25 -4.09 -2.32
N VAL A 123 0.69 -3.13 -2.28
CA VAL A 123 0.57 -1.95 -1.42
C VAL A 123 -0.62 -1.09 -1.83
N PHE A 124 -0.83 -0.90 -3.13
CA PHE A 124 -2.02 -0.17 -3.60
C PHE A 124 -3.32 -0.88 -3.21
N ALA A 125 -3.38 -2.22 -3.22
CA ALA A 125 -4.59 -2.97 -2.88
C ALA A 125 -5.10 -2.69 -1.45
N GLU A 126 -4.26 -2.18 -0.57
CA GLU A 126 -4.62 -1.73 0.77
C GLU A 126 -5.59 -0.52 0.78
N TYR A 127 -5.78 0.16 -0.36
CA TYR A 127 -6.79 1.22 -0.49
C TYR A 127 -8.18 0.79 -0.03
N LYS A 128 -8.50 -0.51 -0.12
CA LYS A 128 -9.79 -1.05 0.29
C LYS A 128 -10.12 -0.77 1.77
N GLY A 129 -9.09 -0.61 2.60
CA GLY A 129 -9.26 -0.23 4.00
C GLY A 129 -9.42 1.29 4.22
N VAL A 130 -9.20 2.12 3.20
CA VAL A 130 -9.30 3.58 3.33
C VAL A 130 -10.73 4.04 3.08
N TYR A 131 -11.35 4.66 4.07
CA TYR A 131 -12.73 5.15 4.00
C TYR A 131 -12.85 6.63 3.57
N GLY A 132 -11.80 7.42 3.75
CA GLY A 132 -11.76 8.81 3.29
C GLY A 132 -11.97 8.90 1.79
N PHE A 133 -12.86 9.79 1.34
CA PHE A 133 -13.23 9.90 -0.07
C PHE A 133 -13.46 11.36 -0.46
N ALA A 134 -12.72 11.81 -1.46
CA ALA A 134 -12.85 13.13 -2.05
C ALA A 134 -12.91 13.01 -3.58
N GLY A 135 -13.66 13.88 -4.23
CA GLY A 135 -13.88 13.83 -5.68
C GLY A 135 -15.18 13.14 -6.08
N ALA A 136 -15.38 13.00 -7.38
CA ALA A 136 -16.57 12.40 -7.98
C ALA A 136 -16.16 11.20 -8.87
N PRO A 137 -16.75 10.01 -8.67
CA PRO A 137 -16.50 8.87 -9.53
C PRO A 137 -16.71 9.18 -11.00
N GLY A 138 -15.80 8.73 -11.86
CA GLY A 138 -15.85 8.95 -13.30
C GLY A 138 -15.39 10.33 -13.79
N THR A 139 -14.91 11.19 -12.87
CA THR A 139 -14.36 12.50 -13.22
C THR A 139 -12.92 12.58 -12.73
N ALA A 140 -11.96 12.63 -13.65
CA ALA A 140 -10.55 12.65 -13.28
C ALA A 140 -10.22 13.87 -12.39
N PRO A 141 -9.49 13.69 -11.28
CA PRO A 141 -9.12 14.77 -10.39
C PRO A 141 -8.34 15.88 -11.11
N PHE A 142 -8.42 17.09 -10.56
CA PHE A 142 -7.76 18.29 -11.10
C PHE A 142 -8.24 18.71 -12.50
N GLY A 143 -9.40 18.23 -12.96
CA GLY A 143 -9.92 18.61 -14.27
C GLY A 143 -10.35 20.07 -14.38
N ALA A 144 -10.82 20.67 -13.30
CA ALA A 144 -11.24 22.07 -13.25
C ALA A 144 -10.42 22.89 -12.24
N ASP A 145 -10.20 22.35 -11.06
CA ASP A 145 -9.50 23.00 -9.95
C ASP A 145 -8.84 21.96 -9.02
N SER A 146 -8.40 22.37 -7.84
CA SER A 146 -7.82 21.50 -6.81
C SER A 146 -8.79 21.19 -5.66
N SER A 147 -10.09 21.30 -5.87
CA SER A 147 -11.10 21.10 -4.82
C SER A 147 -11.08 19.72 -4.21
N GLU A 148 -10.79 18.69 -5.00
CA GLU A 148 -10.67 17.31 -4.51
C GLU A 148 -9.53 17.16 -3.51
N LEU A 149 -8.37 17.74 -3.79
CA LEU A 149 -7.23 17.73 -2.87
C LEU A 149 -7.52 18.53 -1.60
N LEU A 150 -8.18 19.67 -1.72
CA LEU A 150 -8.61 20.45 -0.56
C LEU A 150 -9.66 19.69 0.26
N GLY A 151 -10.54 18.93 -0.41
CA GLY A 151 -11.48 18.00 0.23
C GLY A 151 -10.75 16.92 1.03
N ALA A 152 -9.72 16.30 0.46
CA ALA A 152 -8.88 15.33 1.17
C ALA A 152 -8.15 15.98 2.35
N ASN A 153 -7.62 17.21 2.16
CA ASN A 153 -6.95 17.93 3.25
C ASN A 153 -7.91 18.24 4.41
N LYS A 154 -9.15 18.59 4.12
CA LYS A 154 -10.22 18.77 5.11
C LYS A 154 -10.46 17.46 5.89
N ILE A 155 -10.59 16.32 5.21
CA ILE A 155 -10.82 15.01 5.84
C ILE A 155 -9.66 14.66 6.77
N LEU A 156 -8.41 14.79 6.30
CA LEU A 156 -7.22 14.52 7.10
C LEU A 156 -7.07 15.49 8.29
N ALA A 157 -7.49 16.74 8.15
CA ALA A 157 -7.47 17.72 9.23
C ALA A 157 -8.48 17.36 10.34
N TYR A 158 -9.69 16.92 9.97
CA TYR A 158 -10.67 16.42 10.95
C TYR A 158 -10.22 15.14 11.66
N ALA A 159 -9.37 14.34 11.01
CA ALA A 159 -8.74 13.17 11.63
C ALA A 159 -7.51 13.52 12.47
N ASN A 160 -7.16 14.80 12.64
CA ASN A 160 -5.95 15.27 13.31
C ASN A 160 -4.67 14.67 12.71
N ALA A 161 -4.65 14.42 11.41
CA ALA A 161 -3.46 13.94 10.70
C ALA A 161 -2.36 15.01 10.72
N PRO A 162 -1.10 14.65 11.03
CA PRO A 162 0.02 15.59 10.97
C PRO A 162 0.12 16.24 9.57
N SER A 163 0.57 17.49 9.50
CA SER A 163 0.75 18.20 8.24
C SER A 163 2.07 17.86 7.53
N GLU A 164 2.99 17.24 8.25
CA GLU A 164 4.26 16.77 7.72
C GLU A 164 4.10 15.39 7.07
N ASN A 165 5.01 15.03 6.17
CA ASN A 165 5.06 13.71 5.52
C ASN A 165 3.75 13.27 4.85
N ARG A 166 2.92 14.22 4.40
CA ARG A 166 1.77 13.92 3.57
C ARG A 166 2.20 13.71 2.13
N ARG A 167 1.70 12.67 1.52
CA ARG A 167 2.04 12.23 0.16
C ARG A 167 0.78 12.08 -0.66
N CYS A 168 0.91 12.39 -1.94
CA CYS A 168 -0.18 12.24 -2.90
C CYS A 168 0.34 11.46 -4.11
N VAL A 169 -0.26 10.31 -4.36
CA VAL A 169 0.07 9.47 -5.51
C VAL A 169 -1.05 9.58 -6.53
N LEU A 170 -0.69 10.02 -7.72
CA LEU A 170 -1.63 10.27 -8.81
C LEU A 170 -1.44 9.27 -9.95
N ASP A 171 -2.53 9.00 -10.65
CA ASP A 171 -2.47 8.38 -11.96
C ASP A 171 -1.99 9.39 -13.02
N PRO A 172 -1.50 8.94 -14.18
CA PRO A 172 -0.99 9.85 -15.21
C PRO A 172 -2.02 10.86 -15.75
N ILE A 173 -3.31 10.53 -15.69
CA ILE A 173 -4.37 11.45 -16.14
C ILE A 173 -4.55 12.59 -15.13
N ALA A 174 -4.62 12.25 -13.84
CA ALA A 174 -4.72 13.24 -12.76
C ALA A 174 -3.48 14.14 -12.70
N GLU A 175 -2.28 13.57 -12.93
CA GLU A 175 -1.04 14.35 -13.02
C GLU A 175 -1.09 15.34 -14.19
N ALA A 176 -1.48 14.89 -15.38
CA ALA A 176 -1.58 15.76 -16.55
C ALA A 176 -2.57 16.91 -16.31
N ASN A 177 -3.72 16.63 -15.68
CA ASN A 177 -4.69 17.64 -15.30
C ASN A 177 -4.10 18.63 -14.29
N ALA A 178 -3.41 18.13 -13.25
CA ALA A 178 -2.78 18.97 -12.24
C ALA A 178 -1.72 19.90 -12.85
N LEU A 179 -0.88 19.39 -13.77
CA LEU A 179 0.11 20.20 -14.49
C LEU A 179 -0.51 21.26 -15.39
N ALA A 180 -1.75 21.07 -15.86
CA ALA A 180 -2.46 22.05 -16.67
C ALA A 180 -3.04 23.20 -15.84
N LEU A 181 -3.17 23.05 -14.52
CA LEU A 181 -3.73 24.08 -13.64
C LEU A 181 -2.75 25.25 -13.45
N PRO A 182 -3.19 26.53 -13.62
CA PRO A 182 -2.34 27.71 -13.49
C PRO A 182 -1.59 27.80 -12.16
N GLN A 183 -2.21 27.35 -11.07
CA GLN A 183 -1.63 27.35 -9.73
C GLN A 183 -0.41 26.40 -9.56
N PHE A 184 -0.29 25.40 -10.41
CA PHE A 184 0.87 24.50 -10.44
C PHE A 184 1.87 24.92 -11.52
N TYR A 185 1.41 25.36 -12.68
CA TYR A 185 2.25 25.67 -13.84
C TYR A 185 2.92 27.05 -13.77
N ASN A 186 2.19 28.09 -13.34
CA ASN A 186 2.73 29.44 -13.32
C ASN A 186 3.75 29.64 -12.20
N ALA A 187 5.00 29.95 -12.55
CA ALA A 187 6.09 30.17 -11.60
C ALA A 187 5.80 31.27 -10.56
N ASN A 188 5.08 32.34 -10.95
CA ASN A 188 4.69 33.43 -10.05
C ASN A 188 3.63 33.02 -9.01
N GLN A 189 2.82 32.03 -9.30
CA GLN A 189 1.81 31.50 -8.37
C GLN A 189 2.34 30.32 -7.59
N SER A 190 3.20 29.50 -8.20
CA SER A 190 3.80 28.31 -7.58
C SER A 190 5.06 28.60 -6.77
N ALA A 191 5.64 29.79 -6.88
CA ALA A 191 6.91 30.22 -6.30
C ALA A 191 8.11 29.26 -6.63
N SER A 192 8.04 28.57 -7.78
CA SER A 192 9.08 27.64 -8.22
C SER A 192 9.05 27.44 -9.73
N ASP A 193 10.23 27.35 -10.33
CA ASP A 193 10.41 27.09 -11.76
C ASP A 193 10.49 25.60 -12.10
N SER A 194 10.35 24.71 -11.12
CA SER A 194 10.53 23.27 -11.32
C SER A 194 9.48 22.65 -12.23
N VAL A 195 8.24 23.13 -12.18
CA VAL A 195 7.14 22.61 -13.02
C VAL A 195 7.35 22.93 -14.49
N PRO A 196 7.54 24.21 -14.90
CA PRO A 196 7.76 24.53 -16.31
C PRO A 196 9.09 23.97 -16.88
N LEU A 197 10.12 23.76 -16.04
CA LEU A 197 11.41 23.24 -16.49
C LEU A 197 11.51 21.72 -16.49
N GLN A 198 10.91 21.03 -15.50
CA GLN A 198 11.13 19.60 -15.27
C GLN A 198 9.84 18.78 -15.34
N GLY A 199 8.66 19.41 -15.40
CA GLY A 199 7.38 18.71 -15.39
C GLY A 199 7.05 18.03 -14.05
N GLN A 200 7.77 18.36 -12.97
CA GLN A 200 7.56 17.78 -11.65
C GLN A 200 6.75 18.74 -10.78
N ILE A 201 5.64 18.25 -10.22
CA ILE A 201 4.81 19.06 -9.32
C ILE A 201 5.57 19.37 -8.03
N GLY A 202 6.35 18.40 -7.50
CA GLY A 202 7.09 18.54 -6.26
C GLY A 202 6.17 18.65 -5.04
N ARG A 203 6.54 19.49 -4.05
CA ARG A 203 5.73 19.71 -2.86
C ARG A 203 4.80 20.90 -3.07
N ARG A 204 3.48 20.66 -3.01
CA ARG A 204 2.43 21.68 -3.16
C ARG A 204 1.27 21.41 -2.20
N LEU A 205 0.61 22.44 -1.72
CA LEU A 205 -0.57 22.37 -0.86
C LEU A 205 -0.39 21.43 0.36
N GLY A 206 0.86 21.26 0.82
CA GLY A 206 1.20 20.40 1.96
C GLY A 206 1.47 18.94 1.62
N TYR A 207 1.43 18.55 0.35
CA TYR A 207 1.70 17.19 -0.12
C TYR A 207 2.94 17.11 -0.99
N ASP A 208 3.66 15.99 -0.88
CA ASP A 208 4.67 15.57 -1.85
C ASP A 208 3.98 14.72 -2.92
N PHE A 209 4.04 15.17 -4.19
CA PHE A 209 3.37 14.50 -5.30
C PHE A 209 4.24 13.45 -5.95
N PHE A 210 3.64 12.33 -6.24
CA PHE A 210 4.25 11.21 -6.97
C PHE A 210 3.26 10.69 -8.01
N THR A 211 3.78 10.16 -9.12
CA THR A 211 2.98 9.58 -10.18
C THR A 211 3.28 8.11 -10.32
N ASP A 212 2.23 7.33 -10.46
CA ASP A 212 2.35 5.89 -10.66
C ASP A 212 1.30 5.40 -11.68
N PRO A 213 1.73 4.77 -12.79
CA PRO A 213 0.80 4.21 -13.76
C PRO A 213 0.02 2.99 -13.24
N GLN A 214 0.42 2.43 -12.09
CA GLN A 214 -0.25 1.27 -11.47
C GLN A 214 -1.38 1.64 -10.49
N VAL A 215 -1.76 2.93 -10.42
CA VAL A 215 -2.94 3.34 -9.65
C VAL A 215 -4.16 2.52 -10.07
N PRO A 216 -4.79 1.77 -9.13
CA PRO A 216 -5.85 0.83 -9.47
C PRO A 216 -7.15 1.55 -9.83
N LEU A 217 -7.92 0.91 -10.70
CA LEU A 217 -9.34 1.20 -10.90
C LEU A 217 -10.14 0.37 -9.90
N HIS A 218 -10.88 1.03 -9.01
CA HIS A 218 -11.86 0.35 -8.17
C HIS A 218 -13.14 0.13 -8.97
N THR A 219 -13.54 -1.13 -9.07
CA THR A 219 -14.82 -1.51 -9.65
C THR A 219 -15.82 -1.71 -8.53
N ALA A 220 -16.77 -0.81 -8.43
CA ALA A 220 -17.82 -0.87 -7.43
C ALA A 220 -18.77 -2.06 -7.65
N GLY A 221 -19.40 -2.49 -6.58
CA GLY A 221 -20.47 -3.48 -6.66
C GLY A 221 -21.71 -2.93 -7.36
N THR A 222 -22.64 -3.80 -7.66
CA THR A 222 -23.91 -3.46 -8.34
C THR A 222 -25.01 -3.01 -7.36
N ALA A 223 -24.65 -2.71 -6.12
CA ALA A 223 -25.57 -2.33 -5.04
C ALA A 223 -26.32 -1.05 -5.36
N ALA A 224 -27.65 -1.09 -5.28
CA ALA A 224 -28.52 0.06 -5.51
C ALA A 224 -29.78 0.02 -4.65
N GLY A 225 -30.23 1.19 -4.18
CA GLY A 225 -31.50 1.33 -3.48
C GLY A 225 -31.57 0.70 -2.09
N PHE A 226 -30.43 0.36 -1.49
CA PHE A 226 -30.43 -0.14 -0.11
C PHE A 226 -30.76 0.94 0.90
N VAL A 227 -31.47 0.55 1.94
CA VAL A 227 -31.77 1.38 3.10
C VAL A 227 -31.40 0.66 4.38
N VAL A 228 -31.22 1.42 5.45
CA VAL A 228 -31.05 0.88 6.80
C VAL A 228 -32.35 0.23 7.23
N ALA A 229 -32.31 -1.06 7.58
CA ALA A 229 -33.47 -1.83 8.06
C ALA A 229 -33.34 -2.17 9.55
N GLN A 230 -32.76 -1.29 10.33
CA GLN A 230 -32.48 -1.48 11.75
C GLN A 230 -33.02 -0.29 12.54
N ALA A 231 -33.89 -0.56 13.50
CA ALA A 231 -34.51 0.49 14.32
C ALA A 231 -33.56 1.09 15.36
N ASN A 232 -32.60 0.31 15.86
CA ASN A 232 -31.69 0.69 16.95
C ASN A 232 -30.22 0.54 16.54
N HIS A 233 -29.84 1.24 15.48
CA HIS A 233 -28.43 1.34 15.14
C HIS A 233 -27.75 2.33 16.08
N ALA A 234 -26.65 1.93 16.70
CA ALA A 234 -25.95 2.74 17.70
C ALA A 234 -24.65 3.38 17.14
N ILE A 235 -24.24 4.44 17.80
CA ILE A 235 -22.89 5.01 17.58
C ILE A 235 -21.86 3.97 18.00
N GLY A 236 -20.85 3.75 17.17
CA GLY A 236 -19.80 2.76 17.41
C GLY A 236 -20.04 1.41 16.76
N ASP A 237 -21.23 1.16 16.19
CA ASP A 237 -21.49 -0.07 15.44
C ASP A 237 -20.61 -0.18 14.19
N LEU A 238 -20.23 -1.41 13.86
CA LEU A 238 -19.44 -1.78 12.68
C LEU A 238 -20.26 -2.54 11.63
N GLN A 239 -21.55 -2.76 11.92
CA GLN A 239 -22.47 -3.49 11.06
C GLN A 239 -23.84 -2.82 11.07
N VAL A 240 -24.54 -2.90 9.95
CA VAL A 240 -25.91 -2.43 9.81
C VAL A 240 -26.74 -3.47 9.06
N ILE A 241 -27.98 -3.67 9.51
CA ILE A 241 -28.97 -4.48 8.78
C ILE A 241 -29.51 -3.64 7.62
N ILE A 242 -29.47 -4.21 6.43
CA ILE A 242 -29.90 -3.56 5.18
C ILE A 242 -31.18 -4.21 4.64
N GLY A 243 -31.98 -3.42 3.94
CA GLY A 243 -33.21 -3.88 3.31
C GLY A 243 -33.51 -3.14 2.00
N THR A 244 -34.49 -3.61 1.27
CA THR A 244 -35.06 -3.01 0.04
C THR A 244 -34.06 -2.64 -1.06
N GLY A 245 -32.92 -3.23 -1.16
CA GLY A 245 -31.96 -2.97 -2.24
C GLY A 245 -31.86 -4.12 -3.22
N THR A 246 -31.11 -3.91 -4.28
CA THR A 246 -30.73 -4.92 -5.27
C THR A 246 -29.24 -4.88 -5.52
N GLY A 247 -28.68 -6.00 -6.00
CA GLY A 247 -27.26 -6.11 -6.26
C GLY A 247 -26.43 -6.43 -5.02
N VAL A 248 -25.12 -6.27 -5.13
CA VAL A 248 -24.14 -6.62 -4.09
C VAL A 248 -23.11 -5.49 -3.92
N PHE A 249 -22.64 -5.31 -2.70
CA PHE A 249 -21.47 -4.48 -2.43
C PHE A 249 -20.19 -5.32 -2.58
N ASN A 250 -19.15 -4.73 -3.13
CA ASN A 250 -17.82 -5.31 -3.13
C ASN A 250 -17.02 -4.83 -1.92
N VAL A 251 -16.10 -5.67 -1.43
CA VAL A 251 -15.17 -5.27 -0.38
C VAL A 251 -14.30 -4.12 -0.87
N GLY A 252 -14.31 -3.02 -0.11
CA GLY A 252 -13.63 -1.79 -0.48
C GLY A 252 -14.52 -0.75 -1.15
N ASP A 253 -15.81 -1.04 -1.41
CA ASP A 253 -16.77 -0.01 -1.83
C ASP A 253 -16.88 1.07 -0.77
N VAL A 254 -17.03 2.30 -1.22
CA VAL A 254 -17.29 3.43 -0.32
C VAL A 254 -18.76 3.83 -0.45
N PHE A 255 -19.39 4.05 0.69
CA PHE A 255 -20.78 4.50 0.74
C PHE A 255 -20.99 5.63 1.75
N THR A 256 -22.12 6.30 1.60
CA THR A 256 -22.62 7.31 2.55
C THR A 256 -24.01 6.90 3.02
N VAL A 257 -24.37 7.30 4.23
CA VAL A 257 -25.71 7.10 4.80
C VAL A 257 -26.39 8.46 4.90
N ALA A 258 -27.65 8.53 4.52
CA ALA A 258 -28.42 9.77 4.61
C ALA A 258 -28.46 10.28 6.06
N GLY A 259 -28.10 11.55 6.27
CA GLY A 259 -28.01 12.16 7.60
C GLY A 259 -26.62 12.05 8.25
N ASP A 260 -25.66 11.34 7.65
CA ASP A 260 -24.28 11.30 8.09
C ASP A 260 -23.33 11.89 7.03
N GLY A 261 -22.44 12.77 7.46
CA GLY A 261 -21.44 13.38 6.59
C GLY A 261 -20.16 12.54 6.44
N GLN A 262 -20.06 11.39 7.11
CA GLN A 262 -18.91 10.50 7.03
C GLN A 262 -19.07 9.48 5.90
N THR A 263 -17.97 9.13 5.27
CA THR A 263 -17.89 8.01 4.33
C THR A 263 -17.42 6.75 5.04
N TYR A 264 -17.93 5.61 4.60
CA TYR A 264 -17.63 4.29 5.15
C TYR A 264 -17.14 3.37 4.04
N THR A 265 -16.21 2.47 4.34
CA THR A 265 -15.79 1.43 3.40
C THR A 265 -16.37 0.07 3.80
N VAL A 266 -16.82 -0.69 2.82
CA VAL A 266 -17.38 -2.02 3.02
C VAL A 266 -16.26 -3.01 3.32
N THR A 267 -16.38 -3.71 4.45
CA THR A 267 -15.47 -4.80 4.84
C THR A 267 -16.05 -6.18 4.52
N ASP A 268 -17.36 -6.33 4.61
CA ASP A 268 -18.08 -7.55 4.26
C ASP A 268 -19.53 -7.25 3.92
N HIS A 269 -20.14 -8.09 3.09
CA HIS A 269 -21.55 -7.96 2.69
C HIS A 269 -22.23 -9.32 2.65
N THR A 270 -23.35 -9.43 3.34
CA THR A 270 -24.28 -10.57 3.26
C THR A 270 -25.63 -10.10 2.75
N ALA A 271 -26.54 -11.02 2.46
CA ALA A 271 -27.86 -10.68 1.94
C ALA A 271 -28.65 -9.68 2.84
N THR A 272 -28.38 -9.63 4.13
CA THR A 272 -29.12 -8.83 5.11
C THR A 272 -28.26 -7.88 5.93
N THR A 273 -26.93 -8.05 5.92
CA THR A 273 -26.00 -7.25 6.74
C THR A 273 -24.89 -6.66 5.90
N LEU A 274 -24.55 -5.42 6.19
CA LEU A 274 -23.41 -4.72 5.65
C LEU A 274 -22.45 -4.41 6.79
N SER A 275 -21.25 -5.01 6.74
CA SER A 275 -20.15 -4.70 7.64
C SER A 275 -19.29 -3.62 7.04
N TYR A 276 -18.84 -2.67 7.84
CA TYR A 276 -18.12 -1.49 7.35
C TYR A 276 -17.06 -0.99 8.35
N ALA A 277 -16.21 -0.15 7.89
CA ALA A 277 -15.23 0.59 8.68
C ALA A 277 -15.19 2.06 8.20
N PRO A 278 -14.94 3.02 9.08
CA PRO A 278 -14.77 2.93 10.53
C PRO A 278 -16.10 2.68 11.26
N ALA A 279 -16.07 2.60 12.59
CA ALA A 279 -17.28 2.55 13.40
C ALA A 279 -18.18 3.77 13.16
N ALA A 280 -19.49 3.56 13.24
CA ALA A 280 -20.48 4.61 13.00
C ALA A 280 -20.27 5.81 13.92
N LYS A 281 -20.16 6.99 13.33
CA LYS A 281 -20.00 8.25 14.06
C LYS A 281 -21.34 8.79 14.57
N THR A 282 -22.40 8.48 13.85
CA THR A 282 -23.78 8.83 14.21
C THR A 282 -24.66 7.57 14.20
N ALA A 283 -25.74 7.59 14.95
CA ALA A 283 -26.75 6.54 14.86
C ALA A 283 -27.50 6.68 13.52
N PHE A 284 -27.54 5.61 12.73
CA PHE A 284 -28.26 5.64 11.46
C PHE A 284 -29.78 5.54 11.71
N ALA A 285 -30.53 6.43 11.08
CA ALA A 285 -31.97 6.37 11.16
C ALA A 285 -32.52 5.16 10.39
N ASN A 286 -33.54 4.54 10.90
CA ASN A 286 -34.29 3.50 10.17
C ASN A 286 -34.77 4.09 8.83
N THR A 287 -34.70 3.32 7.76
CA THR A 287 -35.00 3.73 6.37
C THR A 287 -34.05 4.77 5.76
N ALA A 288 -32.95 5.15 6.43
CA ALA A 288 -31.95 6.04 5.84
C ALA A 288 -31.35 5.38 4.58
N ALA A 289 -31.26 6.16 3.51
CA ALA A 289 -30.70 5.67 2.24
C ALA A 289 -29.20 5.43 2.35
N ILE A 290 -28.74 4.28 1.84
CA ILE A 290 -27.33 3.92 1.70
C ILE A 290 -26.95 4.16 0.23
N THR A 291 -26.04 5.10 0.00
CA THR A 291 -25.61 5.49 -1.35
C THR A 291 -24.17 5.05 -1.59
N PRO A 292 -23.94 4.01 -2.42
CA PRO A 292 -22.60 3.61 -2.80
C PRO A 292 -21.99 4.64 -3.76
N LYS A 293 -20.66 4.73 -3.76
CA LYS A 293 -19.86 5.45 -4.76
C LYS A 293 -19.57 4.52 -5.94
N GLY A 294 -19.62 5.07 -7.15
CA GLY A 294 -19.37 4.30 -8.38
C GLY A 294 -17.90 3.98 -8.61
N ASP A 295 -17.63 3.39 -9.78
CA ASP A 295 -16.29 3.06 -10.25
C ASP A 295 -15.40 4.31 -10.27
N HIS A 296 -14.17 4.18 -9.81
CA HIS A 296 -13.24 5.31 -9.77
C HIS A 296 -11.78 4.85 -9.76
N ARG A 297 -10.89 5.66 -10.33
CA ARG A 297 -9.45 5.50 -10.10
C ARG A 297 -9.11 5.96 -8.70
N VAL A 298 -8.28 5.17 -8.02
CA VAL A 298 -7.96 5.37 -6.61
C VAL A 298 -6.63 6.10 -6.48
N ASN A 299 -6.62 7.40 -6.76
CA ASN A 299 -5.49 8.22 -6.35
C ASN A 299 -5.50 8.34 -4.82
N LEU A 300 -4.34 8.34 -4.19
CA LEU A 300 -4.24 8.33 -2.73
C LEU A 300 -3.54 9.58 -2.21
N ALA A 301 -4.21 10.28 -1.29
CA ALA A 301 -3.61 11.33 -0.46
C ALA A 301 -3.52 10.81 0.98
N PHE A 302 -2.32 10.64 1.52
CA PHE A 302 -2.12 9.96 2.80
C PHE A 302 -0.89 10.47 3.55
N HIS A 303 -0.89 10.24 4.86
CA HIS A 303 0.29 10.38 5.69
C HIS A 303 1.08 9.07 5.68
N ARG A 304 2.41 9.15 5.76
CA ARG A 304 3.31 7.98 5.74
C ARG A 304 2.86 6.85 6.67
N ASP A 305 2.40 7.18 7.87
CA ASP A 305 2.02 6.22 8.91
C ASP A 305 0.63 5.59 8.71
N SER A 306 -0.04 5.87 7.60
CA SER A 306 -1.34 5.27 7.29
C SER A 306 -1.22 3.80 6.90
N ILE A 307 -0.26 3.48 6.04
CA ILE A 307 -0.02 2.14 5.51
C ILE A 307 1.34 1.67 5.99
N ALA A 308 1.41 0.48 6.56
CA ALA A 308 2.66 -0.17 6.90
C ALA A 308 2.99 -1.30 5.94
N MET A 309 4.27 -1.46 5.71
CA MET A 309 4.84 -2.54 4.94
C MET A 309 6.05 -3.09 5.69
N ALA A 310 6.10 -4.40 5.85
CA ALA A 310 7.24 -5.06 6.46
C ALA A 310 7.84 -6.06 5.49
N PHE A 311 9.14 -6.07 5.45
CA PHE A 311 9.92 -7.01 4.64
C PHE A 311 10.74 -7.91 5.54
N ARG A 312 10.99 -9.11 5.03
CA ARG A 312 12.01 -9.99 5.58
C ARG A 312 12.78 -10.67 4.47
N ALA A 313 14.07 -10.77 4.65
CA ALA A 313 14.89 -11.65 3.81
C ALA A 313 14.48 -13.12 4.07
N PRO A 314 14.09 -13.87 3.03
CA PRO A 314 13.82 -15.30 3.18
C PRO A 314 15.05 -15.99 3.78
N GLY A 315 14.84 -16.80 4.84
CA GLY A 315 15.94 -17.35 5.63
C GLY A 315 16.80 -18.37 4.87
N GLN A 316 18.08 -18.40 5.20
CA GLN A 316 19.02 -19.40 4.71
C GLN A 316 18.97 -20.71 5.54
N ALA A 317 18.17 -20.73 6.61
CA ALA A 317 18.15 -21.82 7.59
C ALA A 317 17.86 -23.21 7.00
N LEU A 318 17.11 -23.28 5.90
CA LEU A 318 16.81 -24.55 5.25
C LEU A 318 18.04 -25.15 4.54
N LYS A 319 18.96 -24.31 4.08
CA LYS A 319 20.18 -24.74 3.41
C LYS A 319 21.14 -25.47 4.33
N GLU A 320 21.28 -24.98 5.56
CA GLU A 320 22.10 -25.64 6.59
C GLU A 320 21.49 -26.96 7.04
N LEU A 321 20.15 -27.00 7.20
CA LEU A 321 19.44 -28.23 7.62
C LEU A 321 19.41 -29.30 6.52
N LEU A 322 19.32 -28.95 5.25
CA LEU A 322 19.31 -29.89 4.12
C LEU A 322 20.72 -30.38 3.76
N ALA A 323 21.75 -29.57 4.00
CA ALA A 323 23.14 -29.99 3.83
C ALA A 323 23.52 -31.12 4.81
N GLU A 324 22.94 -31.15 6.01
CA GLU A 324 23.13 -32.25 6.97
C GLU A 324 22.36 -33.53 6.61
N GLN A 325 21.27 -33.44 5.82
CA GLN A 325 20.41 -34.61 5.54
C GLN A 325 20.62 -35.26 4.18
N GLY A 326 21.54 -34.78 3.34
CA GLY A 326 21.85 -35.40 2.04
C GLY A 326 20.66 -35.41 1.05
N ALA A 327 19.77 -34.46 1.14
CA ALA A 327 18.54 -34.40 0.32
C ALA A 327 18.85 -34.12 -1.15
N GLN A 328 18.51 -35.07 -2.02
CA GLN A 328 18.51 -34.98 -3.46
C GLN A 328 17.30 -34.13 -3.91
N GLY A 329 17.44 -32.81 -3.93
CA GLY A 329 16.51 -31.91 -4.57
C GLY A 329 17.30 -30.71 -5.07
N GLY A 330 17.04 -30.21 -6.26
CA GLY A 330 17.79 -29.22 -7.04
C GLY A 330 18.86 -28.47 -6.25
N GLU A 331 20.12 -28.76 -6.52
CA GLU A 331 21.26 -28.26 -5.76
C GLU A 331 21.34 -26.73 -5.91
N VAL A 332 21.02 -25.98 -4.86
CA VAL A 332 21.23 -24.54 -4.80
C VAL A 332 22.73 -24.29 -4.72
N LEU A 333 23.30 -23.85 -5.83
CA LEU A 333 24.73 -23.60 -5.95
C LEU A 333 25.18 -22.39 -5.15
N ALA A 334 24.36 -21.37 -5.12
CA ALA A 334 24.61 -20.12 -4.40
C ALA A 334 23.30 -19.39 -4.08
N SER A 335 23.30 -18.67 -2.97
CA SER A 335 22.21 -17.79 -2.57
C SER A 335 22.82 -16.48 -2.12
N LEU A 336 22.29 -15.36 -2.61
CA LEU A 336 22.71 -14.01 -2.28
C LEU A 336 21.49 -13.16 -1.96
N THR A 337 21.50 -12.51 -0.81
CA THR A 337 20.45 -11.56 -0.42
C THR A 337 21.04 -10.16 -0.37
N LEU A 338 20.41 -9.22 -1.04
CA LEU A 338 20.73 -7.80 -0.96
C LEU A 338 19.48 -7.01 -0.59
N VAL A 339 19.66 -6.00 0.23
CA VAL A 339 18.61 -5.03 0.57
C VAL A 339 18.78 -3.81 -0.31
N ASP A 340 17.71 -3.38 -0.95
CA ASP A 340 17.72 -2.14 -1.70
C ASP A 340 17.69 -0.93 -0.76
N GLU A 341 18.72 -0.10 -0.77
CA GLU A 341 18.86 1.04 0.15
C GLU A 341 17.74 2.09 0.01
N MET A 342 17.14 2.22 -1.18
CA MET A 342 16.11 3.24 -1.42
C MET A 342 14.69 2.76 -1.07
N THR A 343 14.39 1.50 -1.35
CA THR A 343 13.05 0.92 -1.11
C THR A 343 12.98 0.09 0.16
N GLY A 344 14.14 -0.27 0.73
CA GLY A 344 14.24 -1.17 1.89
C GLY A 344 13.88 -2.63 1.58
N VAL A 345 13.65 -2.98 0.31
CA VAL A 345 13.21 -4.31 -0.11
C VAL A 345 14.39 -5.29 -0.11
N PRO A 346 14.38 -6.32 0.74
CA PRO A 346 15.35 -7.41 0.65
C PRO A 346 14.94 -8.37 -0.48
N VAL A 347 15.80 -8.56 -1.45
CA VAL A 347 15.62 -9.55 -2.52
C VAL A 347 16.68 -10.61 -2.37
N ARG A 348 16.25 -11.87 -2.31
CA ARG A 348 17.12 -13.02 -2.35
C ARG A 348 17.19 -13.52 -3.79
N LEU A 349 18.39 -13.80 -4.29
CA LEU A 349 18.63 -14.45 -5.57
C LEU A 349 19.26 -15.81 -5.29
N GLU A 350 18.60 -16.87 -5.73
CA GLU A 350 19.11 -18.23 -5.70
C GLU A 350 19.52 -18.70 -7.08
N MET A 351 20.56 -19.51 -7.14
CA MET A 351 21.07 -20.08 -8.37
C MET A 351 21.07 -21.61 -8.25
N ILE A 352 20.33 -22.25 -9.16
CA ILE A 352 20.14 -23.69 -9.20
C ILE A 352 20.68 -24.23 -10.52
N ARG A 353 21.53 -25.24 -10.47
CA ARG A 353 22.06 -25.86 -11.68
C ARG A 353 21.06 -26.87 -12.26
N GLN A 354 20.89 -26.78 -13.56
CA GLN A 354 20.15 -27.76 -14.36
C GLN A 354 20.99 -28.22 -15.54
N TYR A 355 20.48 -29.19 -16.32
CA TYR A 355 21.23 -29.69 -17.47
C TYR A 355 21.42 -28.59 -18.53
N LYS A 356 22.67 -28.20 -18.79
CA LYS A 356 23.10 -27.15 -19.74
C LYS A 356 22.42 -25.79 -19.57
N GLN A 357 21.89 -25.50 -18.39
CA GLN A 357 21.34 -24.20 -18.05
C GLN A 357 21.49 -23.94 -16.55
N ILE A 358 21.47 -22.67 -16.21
CA ILE A 358 21.43 -22.19 -14.83
C ILE A 358 20.09 -21.53 -14.62
N PHE A 359 19.37 -21.97 -13.61
CA PHE A 359 18.09 -21.41 -13.20
C PHE A 359 18.34 -20.43 -12.05
N PHE A 360 17.81 -19.24 -12.20
CA PHE A 360 17.83 -18.20 -11.19
C PHE A 360 16.43 -17.94 -10.68
N GLU A 361 16.29 -17.78 -9.38
CA GLU A 361 15.05 -17.41 -8.72
C GLU A 361 15.29 -16.21 -7.82
N ALA A 362 14.59 -15.11 -8.12
CA ALA A 362 14.59 -13.92 -7.27
C ALA A 362 13.30 -13.93 -6.47
N ASP A 363 13.40 -13.94 -5.13
CA ASP A 363 12.22 -13.97 -4.26
C ASP A 363 12.25 -12.89 -3.18
N VAL A 364 11.05 -12.56 -2.70
CA VAL A 364 10.81 -11.55 -1.67
C VAL A 364 9.70 -12.04 -0.74
N LEU A 365 9.86 -11.80 0.56
CA LEU A 365 8.85 -12.05 1.58
C LEU A 365 8.45 -10.73 2.23
N PHE A 366 7.16 -10.40 2.18
CA PHE A 366 6.63 -9.16 2.73
C PHE A 366 5.19 -9.28 3.19
N GLY A 367 4.74 -8.28 3.92
CA GLY A 367 3.35 -8.06 4.29
C GLY A 367 3.00 -6.59 4.20
N THR A 368 1.74 -6.29 3.95
CA THR A 368 1.20 -4.93 3.90
C THR A 368 -0.08 -4.85 4.71
N LYS A 369 -0.35 -3.70 5.32
CA LYS A 369 -1.61 -3.43 5.98
C LYS A 369 -1.84 -1.95 6.22
N VAL A 370 -3.09 -1.50 6.08
CA VAL A 370 -3.52 -0.20 6.59
C VAL A 370 -3.54 -0.28 8.12
N ILE A 371 -2.73 0.56 8.78
CA ILE A 371 -2.68 0.65 10.25
C ILE A 371 -3.62 1.75 10.73
N ARG A 372 -3.59 2.90 10.06
CA ARG A 372 -4.35 4.09 10.45
C ARG A 372 -5.14 4.62 9.25
N PRO A 373 -6.32 4.04 8.99
CA PRO A 373 -7.14 4.41 7.83
C PRO A 373 -7.61 5.86 7.86
N GLU A 374 -7.70 6.47 9.05
CA GLU A 374 -8.04 7.88 9.24
C GLU A 374 -6.99 8.86 8.66
N LEU A 375 -5.76 8.41 8.45
CA LEU A 375 -4.67 9.19 7.90
C LEU A 375 -4.57 9.10 6.36
N ALA A 376 -5.56 8.53 5.69
CA ALA A 376 -5.60 8.39 4.25
C ALA A 376 -6.95 8.80 3.67
N CYS A 377 -6.92 9.29 2.43
CA CYS A 377 -8.09 9.68 1.66
C CYS A 377 -7.92 9.25 0.21
N ARG A 378 -8.97 8.68 -0.39
CA ARG A 378 -9.03 8.41 -1.83
C ARG A 378 -9.41 9.68 -2.56
N LEU A 379 -8.64 10.05 -3.56
CA LEU A 379 -8.99 11.05 -4.56
C LEU A 379 -9.59 10.31 -5.74
N ALA A 380 -10.91 10.30 -5.81
CA ALA A 380 -11.63 9.55 -6.83
C ALA A 380 -11.60 10.26 -8.17
N GLY A 381 -11.38 9.47 -9.22
CA GLY A 381 -11.36 9.92 -10.58
C GLY A 381 -12.02 8.95 -11.57
#